data_c41d9ec6115dec43c1df237807e3f1cf
#
_entry.id   c41d9ec6115dec43c1df237807e3f1cf
#
_cell.length_a   1.000
_cell.length_b   1.000
_cell.length_c   1.000
_cell.angle_alpha   90.00
_cell.angle_beta   90.00
_cell.angle_gamma   90.00
#
_symmetry.space_group_name_H-M   'P 1'
#
loop_
_entity.id
_entity.type
_entity.pdbx_description
1 polymer ?
#
loop_
_entity_poly.entity_id
_entity_poly.type
_entity_poly.pdbx_seq_one_letter_code
_entity_poly.pdbx_strand_id
1 'polypeptide(L)'
;PRAIRDVYKRQDVRFRTLFTLKGLAALSEEKRRRVIEIISKGFEDDSALLKHEMAYVLGQIKDTDALPCLESILSNMKEHCMVRHEAAEAMGAISSPSALPVLKKYLHDDDVSIRETCHLAINKIELDNSEAGRNEQALKDLREKEHGDAVSAARAAAAPIDPAPATVNVPGTQHAHQNVYTLENVPKFRETLLNRSLTLFERYRAMFALRNTVH
;
A
#
# COMPACT_ATOMS: atom_id res chain seq x y z
N PRO A 1 14.25 -10.94 -33.01
CA PRO A 1 13.61 -9.63 -32.94
C PRO A 1 12.08 -9.65 -32.99
N ARG A 2 11.41 -10.49 -33.82
CA ARG A 2 9.93 -10.60 -33.84
C ARG A 2 9.40 -11.24 -32.55
N ALA A 3 10.02 -12.32 -32.08
CA ALA A 3 9.61 -13.01 -30.84
C ALA A 3 9.71 -12.12 -29.59
N ILE A 4 10.77 -11.33 -29.46
CA ILE A 4 10.91 -10.37 -28.35
C ILE A 4 9.81 -9.30 -28.40
N ARG A 5 9.51 -8.75 -29.58
CA ARG A 5 8.45 -7.74 -29.76
C ARG A 5 7.06 -8.30 -29.47
N ASP A 6 6.81 -9.58 -29.73
CA ASP A 6 5.53 -10.23 -29.46
C ASP A 6 5.35 -10.57 -27.96
N VAL A 7 6.43 -10.87 -27.25
CA VAL A 7 6.41 -11.01 -25.78
C VAL A 7 6.06 -9.67 -25.10
N TYR A 8 6.67 -8.56 -25.52
CA TYR A 8 6.35 -7.24 -24.97
C TYR A 8 4.91 -6.80 -25.27
N LYS A 9 4.38 -7.07 -26.46
CA LYS A 9 2.98 -6.77 -26.78
C LYS A 9 1.99 -7.55 -25.93
N ARG A 10 2.33 -8.80 -25.58
CA ARG A 10 1.51 -9.63 -24.66
C ARG A 10 1.55 -9.08 -23.23
N GLN A 11 2.65 -8.52 -22.79
CA GLN A 11 2.74 -7.90 -21.46
C GLN A 11 1.80 -6.69 -21.34
N ASP A 12 1.77 -5.79 -22.31
CA ASP A 12 0.84 -4.65 -22.31
C ASP A 12 -0.61 -5.08 -22.13
N VAL A 13 -1.04 -6.11 -22.86
CA VAL A 13 -2.40 -6.66 -22.75
C VAL A 13 -2.65 -7.23 -21.35
N ARG A 14 -1.68 -7.96 -20.79
CA ARG A 14 -1.79 -8.60 -19.48
C ARG A 14 -1.90 -7.56 -18.37
N PHE A 15 -1.08 -6.51 -18.40
CA PHE A 15 -1.16 -5.39 -17.46
C PHE A 15 -2.51 -4.65 -17.56
N ARG A 16 -2.95 -4.31 -18.77
CA ARG A 16 -4.27 -3.67 -18.97
C ARG A 16 -5.40 -4.55 -18.44
N THR A 17 -5.34 -5.86 -18.69
CA THR A 17 -6.32 -6.83 -18.17
C THR A 17 -6.32 -6.85 -16.65
N LEU A 18 -5.15 -6.85 -16.00
CA LEU A 18 -5.01 -6.82 -14.55
C LEU A 18 -5.70 -5.60 -13.94
N PHE A 19 -5.44 -4.40 -14.47
CA PHE A 19 -6.09 -3.18 -13.98
C PHE A 19 -7.59 -3.10 -14.34
N THR A 20 -8.02 -3.74 -15.43
CA THR A 20 -9.44 -3.92 -15.72
C THR A 20 -10.11 -4.81 -14.67
N LEU A 21 -9.46 -5.91 -14.27
CA LEU A 21 -9.93 -6.79 -13.20
C LEU A 21 -10.06 -6.03 -11.88
N LYS A 22 -9.07 -5.16 -11.51
CA LYS A 22 -9.18 -4.28 -10.34
C LYS A 22 -10.48 -3.45 -10.39
N GLY A 23 -10.80 -2.85 -11.53
CA GLY A 23 -12.03 -2.08 -11.72
C GLY A 23 -13.30 -2.94 -11.54
N LEU A 24 -13.28 -4.18 -12.04
CA LEU A 24 -14.39 -5.12 -11.88
C LEU A 24 -14.62 -5.54 -10.43
N ALA A 25 -13.56 -5.67 -9.64
CA ALA A 25 -13.63 -6.03 -8.22
C ALA A 25 -14.42 -4.99 -7.39
N ALA A 26 -14.46 -3.74 -7.82
CA ALA A 26 -15.18 -2.67 -7.14
C ALA A 26 -16.70 -2.73 -7.34
N LEU A 27 -17.20 -3.51 -8.31
CA LEU A 27 -18.62 -3.50 -8.70
C LEU A 27 -19.52 -4.34 -7.79
N SER A 28 -19.04 -5.44 -7.25
CA SER A 28 -19.77 -6.29 -6.31
C SER A 28 -18.85 -7.25 -5.56
N GLU A 29 -19.32 -7.77 -4.42
CA GLU A 29 -18.59 -8.76 -3.62
C GLU A 29 -18.31 -10.04 -4.41
N GLU A 30 -19.29 -10.56 -5.15
CA GLU A 30 -19.15 -11.74 -6.00
C GLU A 30 -18.03 -11.55 -7.05
N LYS A 31 -18.04 -10.40 -7.75
CA LYS A 31 -17.00 -10.07 -8.73
C LYS A 31 -15.64 -9.92 -8.09
N ARG A 32 -15.57 -9.32 -6.91
CA ARG A 32 -14.33 -9.15 -6.15
C ARG A 32 -13.70 -10.50 -5.80
N ARG A 33 -14.47 -11.43 -5.23
CA ARG A 33 -13.99 -12.79 -4.94
C ARG A 33 -13.49 -13.48 -6.21
N ARG A 34 -14.26 -13.37 -7.31
CA ARG A 34 -13.86 -13.97 -8.58
C ARG A 34 -12.58 -13.38 -9.14
N VAL A 35 -12.40 -12.07 -9.01
CA VAL A 35 -11.16 -11.37 -9.42
C VAL A 35 -9.98 -11.82 -8.57
N ILE A 36 -10.12 -11.93 -7.26
CA ILE A 36 -9.08 -12.44 -6.37
C ILE A 36 -8.66 -13.86 -6.77
N GLU A 37 -9.61 -14.76 -7.03
CA GLU A 37 -9.32 -16.11 -7.52
C GLU A 37 -8.52 -16.12 -8.84
N ILE A 38 -8.91 -15.26 -9.80
CA ILE A 38 -8.26 -15.17 -11.10
C ILE A 38 -6.82 -14.66 -10.94
N ILE A 39 -6.62 -13.59 -10.16
CA ILE A 39 -5.30 -13.01 -9.91
C ILE A 39 -4.42 -14.02 -9.17
N SER A 40 -4.97 -14.70 -8.15
CA SER A 40 -4.22 -15.70 -7.37
C SER A 40 -3.67 -16.84 -8.23
N LYS A 41 -4.41 -17.29 -9.24
CA LYS A 41 -3.93 -18.28 -10.22
C LYS A 41 -2.83 -17.74 -11.13
N GLY A 42 -2.77 -16.42 -11.31
CA GLY A 42 -1.77 -15.76 -12.14
C GLY A 42 -0.35 -15.84 -11.58
N PHE A 43 -0.16 -16.17 -10.30
CA PHE A 43 1.17 -16.27 -9.69
C PHE A 43 1.99 -17.49 -10.13
N GLU A 44 1.41 -18.39 -10.92
CA GLU A 44 2.14 -19.44 -11.63
C GLU A 44 2.98 -18.89 -12.81
N ASP A 45 2.86 -17.61 -13.15
CA ASP A 45 3.58 -16.97 -14.24
C ASP A 45 5.08 -16.80 -13.93
N ASP A 46 5.91 -16.86 -14.97
CA ASP A 46 7.37 -16.69 -14.84
C ASP A 46 7.81 -15.23 -14.68
N SER A 47 6.94 -14.26 -15.01
CA SER A 47 7.26 -12.83 -14.93
C SER A 47 7.19 -12.31 -13.52
N ALA A 48 8.34 -12.07 -12.88
CA ALA A 48 8.39 -11.44 -11.56
C ALA A 48 7.72 -10.05 -11.56
N LEU A 49 7.86 -9.27 -12.64
CA LEU A 49 7.20 -7.97 -12.74
C LEU A 49 5.66 -8.09 -12.75
N LEU A 50 5.12 -9.05 -13.50
CA LEU A 50 3.67 -9.27 -13.51
C LEU A 50 3.16 -9.75 -12.16
N LYS A 51 3.89 -10.66 -11.51
CA LYS A 51 3.55 -11.14 -10.16
C LYS A 51 3.59 -10.02 -9.13
N HIS A 52 4.58 -9.12 -9.20
CA HIS A 52 4.63 -7.90 -8.38
C HIS A 52 3.35 -7.08 -8.56
N GLU A 53 2.98 -6.73 -9.80
CA GLU A 53 1.76 -5.95 -10.06
C GLU A 53 0.47 -6.67 -9.64
N MET A 54 0.43 -8.00 -9.71
CA MET A 54 -0.68 -8.79 -9.19
C MET A 54 -0.81 -8.68 -7.67
N ALA A 55 0.31 -8.75 -6.94
CA ALA A 55 0.31 -8.57 -5.49
C ALA A 55 -0.14 -7.14 -5.14
N TYR A 56 0.39 -6.11 -5.83
CA TYR A 56 -0.04 -4.73 -5.71
C TYR A 56 -1.56 -4.58 -5.88
N VAL A 57 -2.13 -5.15 -6.95
CA VAL A 57 -3.57 -5.07 -7.21
C VAL A 57 -4.39 -5.76 -6.12
N LEU A 58 -3.94 -6.91 -5.60
CA LEU A 58 -4.59 -7.58 -4.46
C LEU A 58 -4.61 -6.67 -3.22
N GLY A 59 -3.51 -5.98 -2.92
CA GLY A 59 -3.44 -4.98 -1.85
C GLY A 59 -4.43 -3.83 -2.05
N GLN A 60 -4.53 -3.32 -3.30
CA GLN A 60 -5.46 -2.25 -3.65
C GLN A 60 -6.94 -2.65 -3.56
N ILE A 61 -7.27 -3.93 -3.72
CA ILE A 61 -8.63 -4.46 -3.55
C ILE A 61 -9.06 -4.45 -2.08
N LYS A 62 -8.12 -4.47 -1.13
CA LYS A 62 -8.36 -4.42 0.33
C LYS A 62 -9.29 -5.52 0.85
N ASP A 63 -9.25 -6.71 0.28
CA ASP A 63 -10.09 -7.82 0.72
C ASP A 63 -9.25 -8.90 1.41
N THR A 64 -9.72 -9.36 2.57
CA THR A 64 -9.03 -10.38 3.35
C THR A 64 -8.96 -11.74 2.66
N ASP A 65 -9.83 -12.01 1.69
CA ASP A 65 -9.78 -13.23 0.87
C ASP A 65 -8.47 -13.35 0.05
N ALA A 66 -7.73 -12.23 -0.13
CA ALA A 66 -6.43 -12.25 -0.78
C ALA A 66 -5.27 -12.68 0.14
N LEU A 67 -5.45 -12.63 1.48
CA LEU A 67 -4.37 -12.90 2.43
C LEU A 67 -3.74 -14.30 2.29
N PRO A 68 -4.48 -15.39 2.09
CA PRO A 68 -3.87 -16.72 1.93
C PRO A 68 -2.92 -16.81 0.73
N CYS A 69 -3.28 -16.14 -0.37
CA CYS A 69 -2.42 -16.08 -1.56
C CYS A 69 -1.15 -15.28 -1.28
N LEU A 70 -1.28 -14.08 -0.69
CA LEU A 70 -0.15 -13.20 -0.34
C LEU A 70 0.79 -13.86 0.67
N GLU A 71 0.26 -14.58 1.67
CA GLU A 71 1.04 -15.38 2.62
C GLU A 71 1.86 -16.46 1.92
N SER A 72 1.24 -17.19 0.99
CA SER A 72 1.93 -18.21 0.18
C SER A 72 3.10 -17.62 -0.60
N ILE A 73 2.94 -16.43 -1.18
CA ILE A 73 3.97 -15.74 -1.95
C ILE A 73 5.11 -15.27 -1.05
N LEU A 74 4.80 -14.58 0.06
CA LEU A 74 5.80 -14.11 1.02
C LEU A 74 6.62 -15.27 1.58
N SER A 75 5.97 -16.42 1.83
CA SER A 75 6.58 -17.62 2.41
C SER A 75 7.42 -18.41 1.42
N ASN A 76 7.27 -18.19 0.12
CA ASN A 76 8.02 -18.92 -0.89
C ASN A 76 9.44 -18.33 -1.04
N MET A 77 10.41 -18.91 -0.35
CA MET A 77 11.81 -18.48 -0.38
C MET A 77 12.49 -18.60 -1.76
N LYS A 78 11.86 -19.27 -2.73
CA LYS A 78 12.33 -19.36 -4.12
C LYS A 78 11.75 -18.27 -5.00
N GLU A 79 10.75 -17.53 -4.51
CA GLU A 79 10.16 -16.44 -5.26
C GLU A 79 11.10 -15.23 -5.28
N HIS A 80 10.98 -14.42 -6.33
CA HIS A 80 11.78 -13.20 -6.48
C HIS A 80 11.53 -12.24 -5.33
N CYS A 81 12.61 -11.65 -4.74
CA CYS A 81 12.49 -10.76 -3.57
C CYS A 81 11.53 -9.57 -3.79
N MET A 82 11.48 -9.02 -5.02
CA MET A 82 10.54 -7.95 -5.39
C MET A 82 9.07 -8.40 -5.26
N VAL A 83 8.76 -9.66 -5.58
CA VAL A 83 7.38 -10.21 -5.48
C VAL A 83 7.03 -10.49 -4.01
N ARG A 84 7.98 -11.03 -3.24
CA ARG A 84 7.82 -11.25 -1.80
C ARG A 84 7.64 -9.92 -1.04
N HIS A 85 8.44 -8.91 -1.38
CA HIS A 85 8.31 -7.56 -0.85
C HIS A 85 6.91 -7.00 -1.10
N GLU A 86 6.43 -7.05 -2.37
CA GLU A 86 5.11 -6.53 -2.71
C GLU A 86 3.98 -7.30 -2.02
N ALA A 87 4.13 -8.62 -1.82
CA ALA A 87 3.17 -9.40 -1.05
C ALA A 87 3.05 -8.91 0.40
N ALA A 88 4.17 -8.58 1.06
CA ALA A 88 4.17 -8.01 2.40
C ALA A 88 3.54 -6.60 2.43
N GLU A 89 3.83 -5.75 1.43
CA GLU A 89 3.23 -4.42 1.31
C GLU A 89 1.72 -4.52 1.08
N ALA A 90 1.27 -5.42 0.20
CA ALA A 90 -0.14 -5.70 -0.04
C ALA A 90 -0.89 -6.16 1.22
N MET A 91 -0.26 -7.00 2.06
CA MET A 91 -0.82 -7.39 3.36
C MET A 91 -0.98 -6.16 4.27
N GLY A 92 -0.02 -5.26 4.29
CA GLY A 92 -0.09 -3.96 4.96
C GLY A 92 -1.21 -3.06 4.42
N ALA A 93 -1.41 -3.04 3.10
CA ALA A 93 -2.47 -2.28 2.44
C ALA A 93 -3.89 -2.80 2.77
N ILE A 94 -4.06 -4.12 2.89
CA ILE A 94 -5.31 -4.76 3.34
C ILE A 94 -5.61 -4.38 4.80
N SER A 95 -4.57 -4.19 5.60
CA SER A 95 -4.67 -3.68 6.97
C SER A 95 -5.46 -4.55 7.94
N SER A 96 -5.48 -5.86 7.72
CA SER A 96 -6.13 -6.82 8.63
C SER A 96 -5.17 -7.29 9.74
N PRO A 97 -5.59 -7.27 11.01
CA PRO A 97 -4.80 -7.82 12.11
C PRO A 97 -4.41 -9.31 11.94
N SER A 98 -5.19 -10.07 11.15
CA SER A 98 -4.88 -11.48 10.86
C SER A 98 -3.57 -11.68 10.08
N ALA A 99 -3.05 -10.64 9.41
CA ALA A 99 -1.77 -10.67 8.72
C ALA A 99 -0.55 -10.54 9.66
N LEU A 100 -0.73 -9.99 10.85
CA LEU A 100 0.37 -9.71 11.79
C LEU A 100 1.23 -10.93 12.14
N PRO A 101 0.67 -12.13 12.45
CA PRO A 101 1.47 -13.29 12.77
C PRO A 101 2.39 -13.73 11.63
N VAL A 102 1.93 -13.58 10.39
CA VAL A 102 2.73 -13.93 9.20
C VAL A 102 3.86 -12.92 9.02
N LEU A 103 3.54 -11.63 8.97
CA LEU A 103 4.54 -10.56 8.77
C LEU A 103 5.64 -10.61 9.84
N LYS A 104 5.29 -10.89 11.11
CA LYS A 104 6.26 -11.00 12.23
C LYS A 104 7.30 -12.11 12.01
N LYS A 105 7.00 -13.16 11.26
CA LYS A 105 7.96 -14.24 10.94
C LYS A 105 9.12 -13.74 10.07
N TYR A 106 8.88 -12.70 9.25
CA TYR A 106 9.85 -12.19 8.27
C TYR A 106 10.56 -10.91 8.69
N LEU A 107 10.43 -10.51 9.96
CA LEU A 107 11.19 -9.38 10.54
C LEU A 107 12.71 -9.60 10.55
N HIS A 108 13.15 -10.84 10.40
CA HIS A 108 14.56 -11.23 10.33
C HIS A 108 14.90 -11.96 9.02
N ASP A 109 14.12 -11.73 7.95
CA ASP A 109 14.40 -12.28 6.62
C ASP A 109 15.81 -11.87 6.14
N ASP A 110 16.46 -12.72 5.34
CA ASP A 110 17.80 -12.43 4.81
C ASP A 110 17.82 -11.20 3.88
N ASP A 111 16.72 -10.95 3.18
CA ASP A 111 16.55 -9.77 2.32
C ASP A 111 16.11 -8.55 3.13
N VAL A 112 16.89 -7.47 3.02
CA VAL A 112 16.63 -6.23 3.76
C VAL A 112 15.31 -5.57 3.35
N SER A 113 14.94 -5.65 2.06
CA SER A 113 13.69 -5.04 1.58
C SER A 113 12.46 -5.72 2.19
N ILE A 114 12.52 -7.04 2.34
CA ILE A 114 11.44 -7.82 2.97
C ILE A 114 11.32 -7.47 4.45
N ARG A 115 12.47 -7.43 5.19
CA ARG A 115 12.46 -7.04 6.61
C ARG A 115 11.83 -5.67 6.81
N GLU A 116 12.30 -4.66 6.05
CA GLU A 116 11.83 -3.28 6.16
C GLU A 116 10.36 -3.15 5.80
N THR A 117 9.92 -3.83 4.74
CA THR A 117 8.51 -3.83 4.33
C THR A 117 7.62 -4.51 5.36
N CYS A 118 8.04 -5.64 5.95
CA CYS A 118 7.30 -6.27 7.03
C CYS A 118 7.16 -5.34 8.24
N HIS A 119 8.23 -4.60 8.61
CA HIS A 119 8.13 -3.58 9.65
C HIS A 119 7.13 -2.48 9.31
N LEU A 120 7.16 -1.94 8.09
CA LEU A 120 6.21 -0.93 7.63
C LEU A 120 4.78 -1.46 7.66
N ALA A 121 4.54 -2.65 7.11
CA ALA A 121 3.23 -3.29 7.07
C ALA A 121 2.64 -3.53 8.47
N ILE A 122 3.45 -4.04 9.40
CA ILE A 122 3.03 -4.25 10.80
C ILE A 122 2.64 -2.92 11.44
N ASN A 123 3.50 -1.91 11.37
CA ASN A 123 3.21 -0.60 11.97
C ASN A 123 1.96 0.05 11.35
N LYS A 124 1.76 -0.12 10.03
CA LYS A 124 0.56 0.36 9.36
C LYS A 124 -0.69 -0.34 9.87
N ILE A 125 -0.69 -1.67 9.95
CA ILE A 125 -1.82 -2.45 10.45
C ILE A 125 -2.13 -2.07 11.91
N GLU A 126 -1.10 -1.96 12.76
CA GLU A 126 -1.27 -1.57 14.15
C GLU A 126 -1.83 -0.16 14.30
N LEU A 127 -1.33 0.80 13.51
CA LEU A 127 -1.85 2.16 13.51
C LEU A 127 -3.31 2.20 13.02
N ASP A 128 -3.61 1.64 11.86
CA ASP A 128 -4.95 1.67 11.25
C ASP A 128 -6.02 1.05 12.17
N ASN A 129 -5.63 0.06 12.98
CA ASN A 129 -6.52 -0.61 13.94
C ASN A 129 -6.48 0.00 15.35
N SER A 130 -5.68 1.05 15.59
CA SER A 130 -5.62 1.78 16.84
C SER A 130 -6.70 2.88 16.92
N GLU A 131 -6.95 3.40 18.12
CA GLU A 131 -7.81 4.56 18.29
C GLU A 131 -7.22 5.81 17.59
N ALA A 132 -5.91 6.01 17.70
CA ALA A 132 -5.21 7.11 17.04
C ALA A 132 -5.37 7.04 15.51
N GLY A 133 -5.21 5.87 14.90
CA GLY A 133 -5.39 5.69 13.46
C GLY A 133 -6.82 5.93 13.00
N ARG A 134 -7.81 5.47 13.76
CA ARG A 134 -9.22 5.77 13.48
C ARG A 134 -9.52 7.27 13.54
N ASN A 135 -8.97 7.98 14.52
CA ASN A 135 -9.12 9.41 14.64
C ASN A 135 -8.43 10.16 13.47
N GLU A 136 -7.22 9.73 13.08
CA GLU A 136 -6.53 10.29 11.90
C GLU A 136 -7.33 10.08 10.61
N GLN A 137 -7.94 8.91 10.42
CA GLN A 137 -8.77 8.63 9.24
C GLN A 137 -10.04 9.47 9.26
N ALA A 138 -10.72 9.58 10.39
CA ALA A 138 -11.91 10.42 10.52
C ALA A 138 -11.62 11.90 10.19
N LEU A 139 -10.45 12.42 10.59
CA LEU A 139 -10.02 13.78 10.23
C LEU A 139 -9.78 13.93 8.73
N LYS A 140 -9.21 12.92 8.07
CA LYS A 140 -9.03 12.93 6.61
C LYS A 140 -10.38 12.92 5.89
N ASP A 141 -11.29 12.04 6.30
CA ASP A 141 -12.63 11.92 5.71
C ASP A 141 -13.43 13.22 5.83
N LEU A 142 -13.30 13.91 6.97
CA LEU A 142 -13.93 15.23 7.17
C LEU A 142 -13.37 16.28 6.20
N ARG A 143 -12.05 16.34 6.03
CA ARG A 143 -11.40 17.29 5.09
C ARG A 143 -11.78 17.02 3.63
N GLU A 144 -11.85 15.75 3.24
CA GLU A 144 -12.28 15.36 1.90
C GLU A 144 -13.73 15.77 1.63
N LYS A 145 -14.61 15.68 2.63
CA LYS A 145 -16.00 16.14 2.51
C LYS A 145 -16.13 17.66 2.43
N GLU A 146 -15.28 18.40 3.13
CA GLU A 146 -15.34 19.86 3.14
C GLU A 146 -14.72 20.50 1.87
N HIS A 147 -13.74 19.83 1.25
CA HIS A 147 -12.93 20.40 0.16
C HIS A 147 -12.96 19.56 -1.13
N GLY A 148 -13.63 18.39 -1.10
CA GLY A 148 -13.65 17.46 -2.22
C GLY A 148 -14.77 17.76 -3.22
N ASP A 149 -14.41 18.08 -4.47
CA ASP A 149 -15.30 17.93 -5.59
C ASP A 149 -15.34 16.47 -6.10
N ALA A 150 -16.25 16.15 -7.01
CA ALA A 150 -16.38 14.80 -7.55
C ALA A 150 -15.10 14.29 -8.24
N VAL A 151 -14.26 15.19 -8.76
CA VAL A 151 -12.99 14.85 -9.42
C VAL A 151 -11.95 14.48 -8.38
N SER A 152 -11.87 15.22 -7.29
CA SER A 152 -10.98 14.93 -6.16
C SER A 152 -11.33 13.61 -5.48
N ALA A 153 -12.63 13.31 -5.29
CA ALA A 153 -13.11 12.04 -4.77
C ALA A 153 -12.74 10.85 -5.70
N ALA A 154 -12.88 11.01 -7.02
CA ALA A 154 -12.50 9.99 -7.99
C ALA A 154 -10.97 9.78 -8.02
N ARG A 155 -10.18 10.83 -7.85
CA ARG A 155 -8.71 10.74 -7.73
C ARG A 155 -8.30 10.02 -6.45
N ALA A 156 -8.91 10.33 -5.31
CA ALA A 156 -8.64 9.67 -4.04
C ALA A 156 -8.94 8.16 -4.10
N ALA A 157 -10.07 7.77 -4.71
CA ALA A 157 -10.44 6.37 -4.92
C ALA A 157 -9.48 5.62 -5.85
N ALA A 158 -8.80 6.32 -6.76
CA ALA A 158 -7.82 5.74 -7.68
C ALA A 158 -6.37 5.80 -7.16
N ALA A 159 -6.12 6.54 -6.09
CA ALA A 159 -4.77 6.71 -5.53
C ALA A 159 -4.20 5.39 -4.99
N PRO A 160 -2.89 5.17 -5.12
CA PRO A 160 -2.22 4.04 -4.48
C PRO A 160 -2.34 4.15 -2.96
N ILE A 161 -2.36 2.99 -2.31
CA ILE A 161 -2.36 2.91 -0.84
C ILE A 161 -0.92 3.04 -0.37
N ASP A 162 -0.64 4.09 0.39
CA ASP A 162 0.70 4.32 0.93
C ASP A 162 1.06 3.25 1.98
N PRO A 163 2.29 2.73 2.00
CA PRO A 163 2.76 1.77 2.99
C PRO A 163 2.82 2.35 4.42
N ALA A 164 2.80 3.68 4.55
CA ALA A 164 2.62 4.39 5.81
C ALA A 164 1.74 5.63 5.57
N PRO A 165 0.64 5.82 6.31
CA PRO A 165 -0.22 6.99 6.11
C PRO A 165 0.53 8.27 6.48
N ALA A 166 0.37 9.34 5.68
CA ALA A 166 0.96 10.65 5.97
C ALA A 166 0.57 11.09 7.40
N THR A 167 1.55 11.59 8.17
CA THR A 167 1.27 12.05 9.53
C THR A 167 0.41 13.31 9.52
N VAL A 168 -0.58 13.34 10.39
CA VAL A 168 -1.36 14.56 10.69
C VAL A 168 -0.84 15.26 11.94
N ASN A 169 0.12 14.66 12.64
CA ASN A 169 0.72 15.24 13.83
C ASN A 169 1.99 15.98 13.45
N VAL A 170 2.02 17.27 13.73
CA VAL A 170 3.20 18.12 13.59
C VAL A 170 3.70 18.47 15.00
N PRO A 171 4.96 18.16 15.35
CA PRO A 171 5.50 18.48 16.67
C PRO A 171 5.33 19.98 16.99
N GLY A 172 4.80 20.26 18.16
CA GLY A 172 4.59 21.65 18.64
C GLY A 172 3.34 22.37 18.12
N THR A 173 2.43 21.67 17.43
CA THR A 173 1.11 22.22 17.05
C THR A 173 0.01 21.58 17.89
N GLN A 174 -0.85 22.40 18.48
CA GLN A 174 -1.97 21.95 19.33
C GLN A 174 -3.31 21.80 18.56
N HIS A 175 -3.32 22.01 17.24
CA HIS A 175 -4.56 22.14 16.47
C HIS A 175 -4.80 20.90 15.58
N ALA A 176 -5.48 19.90 16.15
CA ALA A 176 -5.89 18.69 15.43
C ALA A 176 -6.85 18.91 14.24
N HIS A 177 -7.46 20.10 14.13
CA HIS A 177 -8.49 20.42 13.12
C HIS A 177 -7.98 21.24 11.92
N GLN A 178 -6.73 21.71 11.95
CA GLN A 178 -6.17 22.51 10.86
C GLN A 178 -5.49 21.62 9.81
N ASN A 179 -5.48 22.08 8.55
CA ASN A 179 -4.67 21.44 7.53
C ASN A 179 -3.19 21.53 7.93
N VAL A 180 -2.57 20.39 8.20
CA VAL A 180 -1.15 20.31 8.59
C VAL A 180 -0.20 20.30 7.39
N TYR A 181 -0.72 20.05 6.20
CA TYR A 181 0.06 19.97 4.95
C TYR A 181 0.25 21.37 4.37
N THR A 182 0.96 22.24 5.09
CA THR A 182 1.26 23.62 4.71
C THR A 182 2.75 23.81 4.50
N LEU A 183 3.12 24.80 3.70
CA LEU A 183 4.54 25.14 3.46
C LEU A 183 5.28 25.49 4.77
N GLU A 184 4.60 26.01 5.75
CA GLU A 184 5.14 26.32 7.09
C GLU A 184 5.64 25.07 7.82
N ASN A 185 4.99 23.92 7.62
CA ASN A 185 5.34 22.67 8.27
C ASN A 185 6.39 21.84 7.51
N VAL A 186 6.76 22.22 6.28
CA VAL A 186 7.79 21.55 5.48
C VAL A 186 9.12 21.36 6.22
N PRO A 187 9.66 22.36 6.93
CA PRO A 187 10.91 22.19 7.70
C PRO A 187 10.80 21.08 8.76
N LYS A 188 9.67 20.99 9.47
CA LYS A 188 9.44 19.96 10.51
C LYS A 188 9.32 18.56 9.91
N PHE A 189 8.57 18.39 8.80
CA PHE A 189 8.50 17.11 8.10
C PHE A 189 9.85 16.70 7.53
N ARG A 190 10.64 17.65 6.99
CA ARG A 190 11.99 17.40 6.51
C ARG A 190 12.91 16.95 7.64
N GLU A 191 12.88 17.58 8.80
CA GLU A 191 13.64 17.18 9.98
C GLU A 191 13.31 15.75 10.40
N THR A 192 12.01 15.40 10.50
CA THR A 192 11.55 14.05 10.82
C THR A 192 12.05 13.04 9.77
N LEU A 193 11.91 13.33 8.49
CA LEU A 193 12.36 12.45 7.40
C LEU A 193 13.86 12.16 7.47
N LEU A 194 14.67 13.16 7.78
CA LEU A 194 16.13 13.04 7.80
C LEU A 194 16.68 12.49 9.13
N ASN A 195 15.88 12.44 10.17
CA ASN A 195 16.28 11.96 11.48
C ASN A 195 16.42 10.44 11.49
N ARG A 196 17.66 9.94 11.45
CA ARG A 196 17.98 8.51 11.44
C ARG A 196 17.74 7.80 12.78
N SER A 197 17.48 8.53 13.87
CA SER A 197 17.12 7.94 15.16
C SER A 197 15.64 7.53 15.25
N LEU A 198 14.81 8.02 14.32
CA LEU A 198 13.42 7.65 14.21
C LEU A 198 13.25 6.37 13.41
N THR A 199 12.13 5.68 13.65
CA THR A 199 11.76 4.47 12.91
C THR A 199 11.56 4.77 11.42
N LEU A 200 11.75 3.76 10.59
CA LEU A 200 11.50 3.87 9.15
C LEU A 200 10.04 4.29 8.89
N PHE A 201 9.11 3.77 9.69
CA PHE A 201 7.69 4.11 9.58
C PHE A 201 7.40 5.59 9.83
N GLU A 202 7.96 6.20 10.88
CA GLU A 202 7.81 7.62 11.18
C GLU A 202 8.39 8.49 10.06
N ARG A 203 9.55 8.11 9.52
CA ARG A 203 10.19 8.80 8.40
C ARG A 203 9.39 8.71 7.11
N TYR A 204 8.78 7.55 6.81
CA TYR A 204 7.85 7.37 5.69
C TYR A 204 6.61 8.23 5.86
N ARG A 205 6.02 8.29 7.05
CA ARG A 205 4.88 9.16 7.34
C ARG A 205 5.19 10.64 7.08
N ALA A 206 6.38 11.09 7.42
CA ALA A 206 6.84 12.45 7.13
C ALA A 206 7.08 12.69 5.64
N MET A 207 7.60 11.70 4.91
CA MET A 207 7.77 11.75 3.46
C MET A 207 6.43 11.93 2.74
N PHE A 208 5.42 11.14 3.10
CA PHE A 208 4.08 11.27 2.51
C PHE A 208 3.39 12.58 2.93
N ALA A 209 3.66 13.09 4.14
CA ALA A 209 3.20 14.43 4.54
C ALA A 209 3.82 15.52 3.66
N LEU A 210 5.12 15.45 3.36
CA LEU A 210 5.79 16.36 2.42
C LEU A 210 5.18 16.29 1.01
N ARG A 211 4.90 15.10 0.49
CA ARG A 211 4.21 14.95 -0.80
C ARG A 211 2.87 15.69 -0.81
N ASN A 212 2.12 15.62 0.28
CA ASN A 212 0.80 16.22 0.38
C ASN A 212 0.82 17.75 0.59
N THR A 213 2.00 18.35 0.89
CA THR A 213 2.12 19.82 1.06
C THR A 213 2.33 20.58 -0.26
N VAL A 214 2.55 19.88 -1.37
CA VAL A 214 2.93 20.49 -2.67
C VAL A 214 1.73 20.70 -3.60
N HIS A 215 0.52 20.39 -3.11
CA HIS A 215 -0.71 20.49 -3.93
C HIS A 215 -1.72 21.45 -3.35
#